data_cc99c7016235fc6cce468482fbf52033
#
_entry.id   cc99c7016235fc6cce468482fbf52033
#
_cell.length_a   1.000
_cell.length_b   1.000
_cell.length_c   1.000
_cell.angle_alpha   90.00
_cell.angle_beta   90.00
_cell.angle_gamma   90.00
#
_symmetry.space_group_name_H-M   'P 1'
#
loop_
_entity.id
_entity.type
_entity.pdbx_description
1 polymer ?
#
loop_
_entity_poly.entity_id
_entity_poly.type
_entity_poly.pdbx_seq_one_letter_code
_entity_poly.pdbx_strand_id
1 'polypeptide(L)'
;KIHKKHIFMKEKSIIQQNLKKIIGVIVVSVFAIITIYTVFRGSGISLNELTASLKEASWEGILLASVSMLGFIYFEGEALRVLVRHMGYPAKRSHGFVYSAADVYFSAITPSASGGQPASAYFMLKDGIAGTAVMAALLLNLIMYTLAILTIGLVDILIFPEVFLNFSIGCRVLIVAGGLALAGLGIIFYLLLRRQALIESVGAFFVKMTLNR
;
A
#
# COMPACT_ATOMS: atom_id res chain seq x y z
N LYS A 1 -15.16 -40.54 26.10
CA LYS A 1 -15.81 -39.22 26.16
C LYS A 1 -14.84 -38.08 25.74
N ILE A 2 -13.56 -38.12 26.17
CA ILE A 2 -12.56 -37.08 25.92
C ILE A 2 -12.19 -36.96 24.42
N HIS A 3 -12.04 -38.10 23.74
CA HIS A 3 -11.67 -38.13 22.32
C HIS A 3 -12.74 -37.52 21.39
N LYS A 4 -14.02 -37.75 21.69
CA LYS A 4 -15.15 -37.15 20.94
C LYS A 4 -15.26 -35.64 21.10
N LYS A 5 -14.89 -35.10 22.28
CA LYS A 5 -14.85 -33.67 22.56
C LYS A 5 -13.72 -32.97 21.81
N HIS A 6 -12.56 -33.64 21.64
CA HIS A 6 -11.40 -33.11 20.89
C HIS A 6 -11.69 -33.01 19.39
N ILE A 7 -12.36 -34.02 18.82
CA ILE A 7 -12.75 -33.98 17.39
C ILE A 7 -13.77 -32.88 17.14
N PHE A 8 -14.77 -32.73 18.01
CA PHE A 8 -15.79 -31.69 17.88
C PHE A 8 -15.23 -30.24 17.98
N MET A 9 -14.23 -30.03 18.87
CA MET A 9 -13.55 -28.72 18.97
C MET A 9 -12.69 -28.43 17.76
N LYS A 10 -12.03 -29.41 17.16
CA LYS A 10 -11.22 -29.28 15.95
C LYS A 10 -12.09 -28.97 14.73
N GLU A 11 -13.23 -29.61 14.61
CA GLU A 11 -14.20 -29.38 13.53
C GLU A 11 -14.81 -27.98 13.61
N LYS A 12 -15.18 -27.52 14.82
CA LYS A 12 -15.68 -26.19 15.07
C LYS A 12 -14.63 -25.10 14.77
N SER A 13 -13.36 -25.37 15.04
CA SER A 13 -12.24 -24.47 14.71
C SER A 13 -12.04 -24.34 13.20
N ILE A 14 -12.13 -25.45 12.45
CA ILE A 14 -12.00 -25.45 10.98
C ILE A 14 -13.18 -24.70 10.33
N ILE A 15 -14.40 -24.91 10.82
CA ILE A 15 -15.59 -24.20 10.32
C ILE A 15 -15.47 -22.70 10.59
N GLN A 16 -15.03 -22.30 11.78
CA GLN A 16 -14.80 -20.88 12.11
C GLN A 16 -13.69 -20.25 11.26
N GLN A 17 -12.61 -20.96 10.96
CA GLN A 17 -11.55 -20.48 10.08
C GLN A 17 -12.04 -20.27 8.64
N ASN A 18 -12.80 -21.22 8.12
CA ASN A 18 -13.38 -21.13 6.78
C ASN A 18 -14.43 -20.02 6.70
N LEU A 19 -15.26 -19.86 7.71
CA LEU A 19 -16.25 -18.77 7.80
C LEU A 19 -15.57 -17.40 7.81
N LYS A 20 -14.48 -17.22 8.56
CA LYS A 20 -13.71 -15.97 8.58
C LYS A 20 -13.08 -15.67 7.22
N LYS A 21 -12.56 -16.69 6.50
CA LYS A 21 -12.04 -16.51 5.13
C LYS A 21 -13.15 -16.08 4.16
N ILE A 22 -14.30 -16.72 4.23
CA ILE A 22 -15.45 -16.40 3.38
C ILE A 22 -15.94 -14.97 3.67
N ILE A 23 -16.08 -14.59 4.94
CA ILE A 23 -16.45 -13.22 5.33
C ILE A 23 -15.42 -12.22 4.82
N GLY A 24 -14.11 -12.52 4.93
CA GLY A 24 -13.05 -11.67 4.39
C GLY A 24 -13.18 -11.46 2.88
N VAL A 25 -13.42 -12.53 2.13
CA VAL A 25 -13.63 -12.44 0.66
C VAL A 25 -14.90 -11.63 0.34
N ILE A 26 -16.00 -11.85 1.05
CA ILE A 26 -17.25 -11.09 0.86
C ILE A 26 -17.02 -9.60 1.13
N VAL A 27 -16.37 -9.26 2.23
CA VAL A 27 -16.07 -7.86 2.59
C VAL A 27 -15.23 -7.18 1.50
N VAL A 28 -14.15 -7.82 1.05
CA VAL A 28 -13.29 -7.29 -0.02
C VAL A 28 -14.09 -7.14 -1.33
N SER A 29 -14.92 -8.13 -1.68
CA SER A 29 -15.76 -8.05 -2.89
C SER A 29 -16.79 -6.91 -2.81
N VAL A 30 -17.43 -6.73 -1.66
CA VAL A 30 -18.38 -5.62 -1.44
C VAL A 30 -17.67 -4.27 -1.56
N PHE A 31 -16.49 -4.12 -0.95
CA PHE A 31 -15.70 -2.89 -1.09
C PHE A 31 -15.29 -2.63 -2.54
N ALA A 32 -14.84 -3.65 -3.26
CA ALA A 32 -14.49 -3.52 -4.69
C ALA A 32 -15.71 -3.07 -5.52
N ILE A 33 -16.88 -3.67 -5.30
CA ILE A 33 -18.12 -3.29 -6.00
C ILE A 33 -18.51 -1.85 -5.67
N ILE A 34 -18.46 -1.44 -4.39
CA ILE A 34 -18.77 -0.07 -3.97
C ILE A 34 -17.78 0.92 -4.63
N THR A 35 -16.49 0.59 -4.66
CA THR A 35 -15.47 1.45 -5.28
C THR A 35 -15.72 1.60 -6.78
N ILE A 36 -15.97 0.51 -7.50
CA ILE A 36 -16.31 0.52 -8.91
C ILE A 36 -17.57 1.38 -9.14
N TYR A 37 -18.62 1.14 -8.36
CA TYR A 37 -19.89 1.87 -8.47
C TYR A 37 -19.71 3.38 -8.22
N THR A 38 -18.97 3.77 -7.18
CA THR A 38 -18.73 5.18 -6.85
C THR A 38 -17.85 5.88 -7.87
N VAL A 39 -16.85 5.20 -8.44
CA VAL A 39 -16.01 5.73 -9.51
C VAL A 39 -16.85 5.96 -10.77
N PHE A 40 -17.61 4.98 -11.22
CA PHE A 40 -18.44 5.14 -12.42
C PHE A 40 -19.53 6.21 -12.25
N ARG A 41 -20.14 6.30 -11.07
CA ARG A 41 -21.19 7.31 -10.82
C ARG A 41 -20.64 8.71 -10.58
N GLY A 42 -19.45 8.81 -9.97
CA GLY A 42 -18.82 10.09 -9.63
C GLY A 42 -18.09 10.73 -10.79
N SER A 43 -17.49 9.92 -11.68
CA SER A 43 -16.78 10.41 -12.87
C SER A 43 -17.68 10.74 -14.04
N GLY A 44 -18.96 10.31 -14.03
CA GLY A 44 -19.87 10.45 -15.16
C GLY A 44 -19.47 9.63 -16.40
N ILE A 45 -18.40 8.83 -16.30
CA ILE A 45 -17.89 8.03 -17.41
C ILE A 45 -18.80 6.82 -17.63
N SER A 46 -19.38 6.71 -18.81
CA SER A 46 -20.13 5.54 -19.22
C SER A 46 -19.18 4.40 -19.62
N LEU A 47 -19.67 3.14 -19.53
CA LEU A 47 -18.90 1.98 -20.02
C LEU A 47 -18.57 2.11 -21.52
N ASN A 48 -19.44 2.78 -22.28
CA ASN A 48 -19.23 3.02 -23.71
C ASN A 48 -18.08 4.01 -23.94
N GLU A 49 -17.99 5.08 -23.15
CA GLU A 49 -16.87 6.03 -23.21
C GLU A 49 -15.55 5.39 -22.79
N LEU A 50 -15.57 4.53 -21.74
CA LEU A 50 -14.38 3.78 -21.33
C LEU A 50 -13.89 2.85 -22.46
N THR A 51 -14.81 2.12 -23.12
CA THR A 51 -14.45 1.23 -24.24
C THR A 51 -14.00 2.00 -25.47
N ALA A 52 -14.57 3.19 -25.74
CA ALA A 52 -14.12 4.08 -26.80
C ALA A 52 -12.69 4.58 -26.52
N SER A 53 -12.44 5.11 -25.31
CA SER A 53 -11.11 5.58 -24.91
C SER A 53 -10.05 4.47 -24.96
N LEU A 54 -10.41 3.23 -24.59
CA LEU A 54 -9.50 2.08 -24.69
C LEU A 54 -9.19 1.70 -26.14
N LYS A 55 -10.16 1.88 -27.06
CA LYS A 55 -9.94 1.62 -28.50
C LYS A 55 -9.09 2.71 -29.16
N GLU A 56 -9.19 3.95 -28.68
CA GLU A 56 -8.41 5.08 -29.16
C GLU A 56 -7.00 5.13 -28.53
N ALA A 57 -6.80 4.45 -27.40
CA ALA A 57 -5.50 4.38 -26.75
C ALA A 57 -4.47 3.68 -27.65
N SER A 58 -3.33 4.34 -27.85
CA SER A 58 -2.23 3.73 -28.60
C SER A 58 -1.71 2.50 -27.85
N TRP A 59 -1.51 1.40 -28.54
CA TRP A 59 -0.98 0.18 -27.95
C TRP A 59 0.42 0.41 -27.33
N GLU A 60 1.21 1.30 -27.92
CA GLU A 60 2.51 1.74 -27.43
C GLU A 60 2.40 2.42 -26.06
N GLY A 61 1.39 3.29 -25.87
CA GLY A 61 1.09 3.93 -24.59
C GLY A 61 0.70 2.92 -23.52
N ILE A 62 -0.12 1.92 -23.87
CA ILE A 62 -0.51 0.85 -22.94
C ILE A 62 0.70 0.00 -22.56
N LEU A 63 1.56 -0.34 -23.53
CA LEU A 63 2.79 -1.08 -23.28
C LEU A 63 3.73 -0.29 -22.35
N LEU A 64 3.94 0.99 -22.65
CA LEU A 64 4.80 1.86 -21.84
C LEU A 64 4.28 1.98 -20.41
N ALA A 65 2.99 2.19 -20.23
CA ALA A 65 2.36 2.24 -18.90
C ALA A 65 2.53 0.93 -18.13
N SER A 66 2.34 -0.21 -18.81
CA SER A 66 2.52 -1.54 -18.21
C SER A 66 3.96 -1.79 -17.79
N VAL A 67 4.93 -1.46 -18.63
CA VAL A 67 6.36 -1.58 -18.33
C VAL A 67 6.74 -0.65 -17.18
N SER A 68 6.25 0.59 -17.17
CA SER A 68 6.48 1.55 -16.09
C SER A 68 5.92 1.05 -14.76
N MET A 69 4.72 0.45 -14.77
CA MET A 69 4.10 -0.12 -13.57
C MET A 69 4.89 -1.33 -13.03
N LEU A 70 5.32 -2.22 -13.91
CA LEU A 70 6.18 -3.35 -13.52
C LEU A 70 7.53 -2.86 -12.99
N GLY A 71 8.10 -1.83 -13.61
CA GLY A 71 9.30 -1.16 -13.12
C GLY A 71 9.10 -0.57 -11.72
N PHE A 72 7.99 0.12 -11.48
CA PHE A 72 7.63 0.66 -10.18
C PHE A 72 7.59 -0.44 -9.11
N ILE A 73 6.82 -1.52 -9.35
CA ILE A 73 6.71 -2.66 -8.42
C ILE A 73 8.10 -3.28 -8.15
N TYR A 74 8.92 -3.42 -9.19
CA TYR A 74 10.26 -4.00 -9.05
C TYR A 74 11.19 -3.13 -8.20
N PHE A 75 11.27 -1.82 -8.47
CA PHE A 75 12.16 -0.91 -7.74
C PHE A 75 11.71 -0.68 -6.30
N GLU A 76 10.41 -0.54 -6.06
CA GLU A 76 9.86 -0.45 -4.71
C GLU A 76 10.12 -1.73 -3.92
N GLY A 77 9.89 -2.90 -4.54
CA GLY A 77 10.19 -4.20 -3.94
C GLY A 77 11.68 -4.36 -3.62
N GLU A 78 12.57 -3.88 -4.48
CA GLU A 78 14.01 -3.90 -4.24
C GLU A 78 14.40 -2.96 -3.09
N ALA A 79 13.77 -1.78 -2.98
CA ALA A 79 13.96 -0.88 -1.85
C ALA A 79 13.55 -1.53 -0.51
N LEU A 80 12.38 -2.13 -0.45
CA LEU A 80 11.92 -2.87 0.74
C LEU A 80 12.86 -4.03 1.07
N ARG A 81 13.31 -4.79 0.06
CA ARG A 81 14.27 -5.89 0.23
C ARG A 81 15.59 -5.40 0.83
N VAL A 82 16.12 -4.30 0.32
CA VAL A 82 17.38 -3.72 0.81
C VAL A 82 17.24 -3.28 2.25
N LEU A 83 16.14 -2.60 2.61
CA LEU A 83 15.85 -2.19 3.99
C LEU A 83 15.83 -3.40 4.95
N VAL A 84 15.07 -4.44 4.58
CA VAL A 84 14.95 -5.67 5.39
C VAL A 84 16.31 -6.37 5.54
N ARG A 85 17.11 -6.44 4.49
CA ARG A 85 18.45 -7.03 4.55
C ARG A 85 19.41 -6.26 5.46
N HIS A 86 19.37 -4.94 5.44
CA HIS A 86 20.18 -4.12 6.35
C HIS A 86 19.77 -4.28 7.82
N MET A 87 18.52 -4.70 8.07
CA MET A 87 18.05 -5.06 9.41
C MET A 87 18.41 -6.50 9.84
N GLY A 88 19.21 -7.23 9.02
CA GLY A 88 19.71 -8.56 9.34
C GLY A 88 18.81 -9.73 8.90
N TYR A 89 17.75 -9.48 8.14
CA TYR A 89 16.85 -10.55 7.68
C TYR A 89 17.20 -10.98 6.24
N PRO A 90 17.28 -12.30 5.96
CA PRO A 90 17.54 -12.78 4.61
C PRO A 90 16.28 -12.53 3.75
N ALA A 91 16.39 -11.70 2.71
CA ALA A 91 15.32 -11.47 1.75
C ALA A 91 15.83 -11.67 0.32
N LYS A 92 15.17 -12.52 -0.44
CA LYS A 92 15.40 -12.74 -1.88
C LYS A 92 14.69 -11.63 -2.68
N ARG A 93 15.09 -11.44 -3.96
CA ARG A 93 14.41 -10.48 -4.85
C ARG A 93 12.92 -10.79 -5.03
N SER A 94 12.57 -12.09 -5.11
CA SER A 94 11.17 -12.52 -5.17
C SER A 94 10.32 -12.08 -3.97
N HIS A 95 10.91 -12.05 -2.77
CA HIS A 95 10.21 -11.59 -1.56
C HIS A 95 9.92 -10.08 -1.67
N GLY A 96 10.92 -9.27 -2.05
CA GLY A 96 10.70 -7.83 -2.27
C GLY A 96 9.60 -7.56 -3.30
N PHE A 97 9.63 -8.26 -4.43
CA PHE A 97 8.59 -8.15 -5.46
C PHE A 97 7.19 -8.49 -4.90
N VAL A 98 7.05 -9.54 -4.09
CA VAL A 98 5.78 -9.92 -3.47
C VAL A 98 5.29 -8.83 -2.50
N TYR A 99 6.20 -8.21 -1.72
CA TYR A 99 5.83 -7.15 -0.78
C TYR A 99 5.26 -5.93 -1.50
N SER A 100 5.95 -5.45 -2.55
CA SER A 100 5.50 -4.32 -3.35
C SER A 100 4.25 -4.65 -4.17
N ALA A 101 4.19 -5.81 -4.83
CA ALA A 101 3.02 -6.24 -5.58
C ALA A 101 1.77 -6.35 -4.68
N ALA A 102 1.93 -6.82 -3.44
CA ALA A 102 0.85 -6.87 -2.47
C ALA A 102 0.41 -5.46 -2.05
N ASP A 103 1.37 -4.55 -1.81
CA ASP A 103 1.06 -3.14 -1.51
C ASP A 103 0.22 -2.53 -2.62
N VAL A 104 0.71 -2.56 -3.85
CA VAL A 104 0.03 -2.00 -5.03
C VAL A 104 -1.35 -2.61 -5.25
N TYR A 105 -1.45 -3.95 -5.22
CA TYR A 105 -2.72 -4.63 -5.45
C TYR A 105 -3.77 -4.28 -4.40
N PHE A 106 -3.42 -4.37 -3.11
CA PHE A 106 -4.37 -4.08 -2.04
C PHE A 106 -4.65 -2.58 -1.91
N SER A 107 -3.71 -1.71 -2.26
CA SER A 107 -3.96 -0.28 -2.40
C SER A 107 -5.00 0.02 -3.49
N ALA A 108 -4.93 -0.66 -4.62
CA ALA A 108 -5.85 -0.46 -5.73
C ALA A 108 -7.31 -0.89 -5.42
N ILE A 109 -7.49 -1.92 -4.59
CA ILE A 109 -8.83 -2.47 -4.28
C ILE A 109 -9.43 -1.96 -2.96
N THR A 110 -8.70 -1.13 -2.20
CA THR A 110 -9.19 -0.60 -0.92
C THR A 110 -9.40 0.91 -0.98
N PRO A 111 -10.42 1.44 -0.29
CA PRO A 111 -10.65 2.87 -0.23
C PRO A 111 -9.43 3.61 0.32
N SER A 112 -9.07 4.72 -0.32
CA SER A 112 -7.91 5.55 0.05
C SER A 112 -6.58 4.79 0.12
N ALA A 113 -6.44 3.72 -0.65
CA ALA A 113 -5.23 2.88 -0.69
C ALA A 113 -4.79 2.32 0.69
N SER A 114 -5.73 2.19 1.63
CA SER A 114 -5.42 1.86 3.04
C SER A 114 -4.98 0.40 3.26
N GLY A 115 -5.23 -0.49 2.29
CA GLY A 115 -4.92 -1.92 2.39
C GLY A 115 -3.50 -2.31 2.02
N GLY A 116 -2.77 -1.47 1.31
CA GLY A 116 -1.45 -1.81 0.76
C GLY A 116 -0.41 -2.09 1.84
N GLN A 117 -0.16 -1.13 2.70
CA GLN A 117 0.82 -1.26 3.78
C GLN A 117 0.55 -2.46 4.72
N PRO A 118 -0.70 -2.70 5.18
CA PRO A 118 -1.03 -3.91 5.94
C PRO A 118 -0.80 -5.21 5.16
N ALA A 119 -1.05 -5.23 3.85
CA ALA A 119 -0.82 -6.41 3.03
C ALA A 119 0.68 -6.69 2.88
N SER A 120 1.49 -5.69 2.58
CA SER A 120 2.95 -5.80 2.55
C SER A 120 3.49 -6.30 3.89
N ALA A 121 3.03 -5.70 5.01
CA ALA A 121 3.38 -6.14 6.36
C ALA A 121 3.05 -7.61 6.62
N TYR A 122 1.88 -8.07 6.18
CA TYR A 122 1.47 -9.47 6.34
C TYR A 122 2.44 -10.45 5.68
N PHE A 123 2.85 -10.18 4.43
CA PHE A 123 3.80 -11.04 3.74
C PHE A 123 5.19 -11.00 4.37
N MET A 124 5.65 -9.83 4.80
CA MET A 124 6.92 -9.69 5.51
C MET A 124 6.93 -10.47 6.84
N LEU A 125 5.85 -10.39 7.63
CA LEU A 125 5.68 -11.18 8.87
C LEU A 125 5.64 -12.67 8.58
N LYS A 126 4.98 -13.09 7.51
CA LYS A 126 4.91 -14.49 7.09
C LYS A 126 6.28 -15.07 6.71
N ASP A 127 7.16 -14.23 6.17
CA ASP A 127 8.55 -14.59 5.85
C ASP A 127 9.48 -14.58 7.09
N GLY A 128 8.91 -14.38 8.29
CA GLY A 128 9.64 -14.47 9.56
C GLY A 128 10.37 -13.18 9.97
N ILE A 129 10.07 -12.05 9.35
CA ILE A 129 10.64 -10.75 9.74
C ILE A 129 9.93 -10.28 11.01
N ALA A 130 10.68 -9.85 12.03
CA ALA A 130 10.10 -9.35 13.28
C ALA A 130 9.22 -8.12 13.02
N GLY A 131 8.11 -8.02 13.75
CA GLY A 131 7.13 -6.94 13.57
C GLY A 131 7.71 -5.53 13.69
N THR A 132 8.69 -5.34 14.59
CA THR A 132 9.43 -4.08 14.74
C THR A 132 10.22 -3.73 13.48
N ALA A 133 10.89 -4.71 12.87
CA ALA A 133 11.64 -4.53 11.62
C ALA A 133 10.69 -4.26 10.44
N VAL A 134 9.54 -4.96 10.38
CA VAL A 134 8.51 -4.70 9.37
C VAL A 134 8.02 -3.25 9.46
N MET A 135 7.65 -2.80 10.65
CA MET A 135 7.19 -1.42 10.86
C MET A 135 8.26 -0.40 10.49
N ALA A 136 9.51 -0.63 10.89
CA ALA A 136 10.62 0.26 10.56
C ALA A 136 10.86 0.30 9.03
N ALA A 137 10.84 -0.84 8.36
CA ALA A 137 11.03 -0.91 6.90
C ALA A 137 9.91 -0.16 6.15
N LEU A 138 8.66 -0.37 6.53
CA LEU A 138 7.51 0.29 5.90
C LEU A 138 7.47 1.79 6.17
N LEU A 139 7.81 2.24 7.40
CA LEU A 139 7.92 3.66 7.72
C LEU A 139 9.06 4.34 6.93
N LEU A 140 10.22 3.67 6.82
CA LEU A 140 11.33 4.17 5.99
C LEU A 140 10.93 4.27 4.53
N ASN A 141 10.26 3.24 3.98
CA ASN A 141 9.74 3.25 2.62
C ASN A 141 8.78 4.42 2.39
N LEU A 142 7.86 4.64 3.31
CA LEU A 142 6.92 5.76 3.26
C LEU A 142 7.63 7.13 3.27
N ILE A 143 8.67 7.30 4.11
CA ILE A 143 9.47 8.53 4.15
C ILE A 143 10.18 8.75 2.82
N MET A 144 10.84 7.72 2.28
CA MET A 144 11.54 7.80 0.99
C MET A 144 10.59 8.11 -0.15
N TYR A 145 9.43 7.49 -0.18
CA TYR A 145 8.36 7.76 -1.15
C TYR A 145 7.86 9.21 -1.06
N THR A 146 7.60 9.69 0.15
CA THR A 146 7.18 11.09 0.38
C THR A 146 8.25 12.07 -0.08
N LEU A 147 9.52 11.83 0.23
CA LEU A 147 10.64 12.67 -0.22
C LEU A 147 10.76 12.66 -1.74
N ALA A 148 10.59 11.51 -2.39
CA ALA A 148 10.62 11.40 -3.84
C ALA A 148 9.51 12.24 -4.50
N ILE A 149 8.27 12.14 -4.02
CA ILE A 149 7.14 12.93 -4.53
C ILE A 149 7.39 14.44 -4.34
N LEU A 150 7.83 14.85 -3.15
CA LEU A 150 8.13 16.26 -2.88
C LEU A 150 9.27 16.79 -3.77
N THR A 151 10.30 15.97 -3.99
CA THR A 151 11.42 16.34 -4.86
C THR A 151 10.98 16.49 -6.31
N ILE A 152 10.23 15.50 -6.83
CA ILE A 152 9.69 15.56 -8.21
C ILE A 152 8.78 16.75 -8.37
N GLY A 153 7.83 16.96 -7.46
CA GLY A 153 6.91 18.10 -7.52
C GLY A 153 7.64 19.47 -7.45
N LEU A 154 8.69 19.58 -6.64
CA LEU A 154 9.52 20.79 -6.60
C LEU A 154 10.29 21.00 -7.91
N VAL A 155 10.87 19.94 -8.46
CA VAL A 155 11.59 19.97 -9.75
C VAL A 155 10.64 20.36 -10.88
N ASP A 156 9.43 19.82 -10.92
CA ASP A 156 8.42 20.15 -11.93
C ASP A 156 8.03 21.63 -11.86
N ILE A 157 7.83 22.18 -10.67
CA ILE A 157 7.53 23.61 -10.48
C ILE A 157 8.71 24.49 -10.94
N LEU A 158 9.95 24.05 -10.72
CA LEU A 158 11.14 24.81 -11.12
C LEU A 158 11.39 24.76 -12.63
N ILE A 159 11.15 23.61 -13.27
CA ILE A 159 11.39 23.43 -14.72
C ILE A 159 10.24 24.01 -15.53
N PHE A 160 9.00 23.85 -15.06
CA PHE A 160 7.78 24.27 -15.76
C PHE A 160 6.94 25.26 -14.92
N PRO A 161 7.48 26.43 -14.53
CA PRO A 161 6.76 27.36 -13.66
C PRO A 161 5.45 27.85 -14.28
N GLU A 162 5.38 27.92 -15.60
CA GLU A 162 4.17 28.34 -16.33
C GLU A 162 2.98 27.42 -16.04
N VAL A 163 3.21 26.12 -15.96
CA VAL A 163 2.16 25.14 -15.63
C VAL A 163 1.58 25.43 -14.25
N PHE A 164 2.45 25.66 -13.26
CA PHE A 164 2.03 25.99 -11.90
C PHE A 164 1.31 27.33 -11.81
N LEU A 165 1.79 28.35 -12.54
CA LEU A 165 1.22 29.69 -12.54
C LEU A 165 -0.13 29.78 -13.27
N ASN A 166 -0.40 28.87 -14.22
CA ASN A 166 -1.67 28.79 -14.94
C ASN A 166 -2.79 28.17 -14.09
N PHE A 167 -2.48 27.49 -12.98
CA PHE A 167 -3.53 27.04 -12.06
C PHE A 167 -4.22 28.20 -11.36
N SER A 168 -5.51 28.02 -11.04
CA SER A 168 -6.24 28.97 -10.20
C SER A 168 -5.54 29.17 -8.84
N ILE A 169 -5.74 30.32 -8.23
CA ILE A 169 -5.16 30.64 -6.91
C ILE A 169 -5.50 29.54 -5.88
N GLY A 170 -6.74 29.05 -5.89
CA GLY A 170 -7.17 27.96 -5.00
C GLY A 170 -6.38 26.68 -5.20
N CYS A 171 -6.13 26.27 -6.46
CA CYS A 171 -5.32 25.08 -6.75
C CYS A 171 -3.86 25.27 -6.30
N ARG A 172 -3.27 26.43 -6.54
CA ARG A 172 -1.89 26.74 -6.08
C ARG A 172 -1.77 26.63 -4.55
N VAL A 173 -2.74 27.20 -3.82
CA VAL A 173 -2.77 27.11 -2.35
C VAL A 173 -2.90 25.66 -1.90
N LEU A 174 -3.75 24.85 -2.55
CA LEU A 174 -3.89 23.42 -2.22
C LEU A 174 -2.62 22.63 -2.50
N ILE A 175 -1.92 22.90 -3.61
CA ILE A 175 -0.65 22.23 -3.94
C ILE A 175 0.41 22.54 -2.87
N VAL A 176 0.57 23.83 -2.51
CA VAL A 176 1.54 24.23 -1.49
C VAL A 176 1.17 23.69 -0.10
N ALA A 177 -0.11 23.79 0.29
CA ALA A 177 -0.58 23.28 1.57
C ALA A 177 -0.43 21.75 1.66
N GLY A 178 -0.74 21.01 0.57
CA GLY A 178 -0.53 19.58 0.46
C GLY A 178 0.94 19.18 0.57
N GLY A 179 1.83 19.90 -0.12
CA GLY A 179 3.27 19.70 -0.03
C GLY A 179 3.81 19.94 1.39
N LEU A 180 3.38 21.01 2.05
CA LEU A 180 3.76 21.29 3.44
C LEU A 180 3.22 20.22 4.41
N ALA A 181 1.99 19.75 4.21
CA ALA A 181 1.41 18.67 5.01
C ALA A 181 2.19 17.37 4.85
N LEU A 182 2.55 16.99 3.62
CA LEU A 182 3.39 15.81 3.35
C LEU A 182 4.78 15.93 3.96
N ALA A 183 5.42 17.10 3.83
CA ALA A 183 6.72 17.35 4.45
C ALA A 183 6.63 17.23 5.99
N GLY A 184 5.60 17.82 6.60
CA GLY A 184 5.35 17.73 8.03
C GLY A 184 5.14 16.28 8.48
N LEU A 185 4.35 15.50 7.73
CA LEU A 185 4.13 14.08 8.00
C LEU A 185 5.44 13.28 7.90
N GLY A 186 6.27 13.54 6.88
CA GLY A 186 7.58 12.92 6.73
C GLY A 186 8.51 13.20 7.91
N ILE A 187 8.51 14.44 8.41
CA ILE A 187 9.28 14.84 9.62
C ILE A 187 8.77 14.09 10.85
N ILE A 188 7.44 14.01 11.04
CA ILE A 188 6.84 13.28 12.15
C ILE A 188 7.27 11.81 12.13
N PHE A 189 7.18 11.13 10.98
CA PHE A 189 7.61 9.73 10.84
C PHE A 189 9.11 9.57 11.07
N TYR A 190 9.94 10.48 10.59
CA TYR A 190 11.38 10.46 10.88
C TYR A 190 11.67 10.59 12.38
N LEU A 191 10.96 11.48 13.09
CA LEU A 191 11.09 11.63 14.53
C LEU A 191 10.60 10.39 15.30
N LEU A 192 9.53 9.75 14.83
CA LEU A 192 9.03 8.48 15.38
C LEU A 192 10.07 7.37 15.26
N LEU A 193 10.77 7.27 14.11
CA LEU A 193 11.85 6.29 13.92
C LEU A 193 13.02 6.47 14.87
N ARG A 194 13.30 7.71 15.30
CA ARG A 194 14.34 7.99 16.30
C ARG A 194 13.98 7.52 17.72
N ARG A 195 12.69 7.27 18.02
CA ARG A 195 12.22 6.82 19.33
C ARG A 195 11.90 5.33 19.30
N GLN A 196 12.89 4.48 19.61
CA GLN A 196 12.77 3.02 19.64
C GLN A 196 11.56 2.51 20.45
N ALA A 197 11.28 3.13 21.60
CA ALA A 197 10.13 2.75 22.43
C ALA A 197 8.76 2.86 21.75
N LEU A 198 8.61 3.80 20.80
CA LEU A 198 7.36 3.93 20.03
C LEU A 198 7.25 2.86 18.93
N ILE A 199 8.35 2.52 18.29
CA ILE A 199 8.40 1.45 17.27
C ILE A 199 8.07 0.11 17.92
N GLU A 200 8.62 -0.17 19.11
CA GLU A 200 8.33 -1.40 19.86
C GLU A 200 6.86 -1.49 20.27
N SER A 201 6.26 -0.40 20.73
CA SER A 201 4.84 -0.36 21.12
C SER A 201 3.91 -0.60 19.92
N VAL A 202 4.18 0.05 18.78
CA VAL A 202 3.39 -0.10 17.56
C VAL A 202 3.63 -1.49 16.94
N GLY A 203 4.88 -1.96 16.91
CA GLY A 203 5.23 -3.30 16.45
C GLY A 203 4.54 -4.38 17.27
N ALA A 204 4.54 -4.26 18.61
CA ALA A 204 3.85 -5.19 19.50
C ALA A 204 2.32 -5.20 19.28
N PHE A 205 1.72 -4.03 19.04
CA PHE A 205 0.29 -3.94 18.69
C PHE A 205 -0.04 -4.71 17.40
N PHE A 206 0.75 -4.56 16.34
CA PHE A 206 0.56 -5.28 15.07
C PHE A 206 0.77 -6.79 15.23
N VAL A 207 1.81 -7.20 15.95
CA VAL A 207 2.06 -8.63 16.25
C VAL A 207 0.89 -9.21 17.04
N LYS A 208 0.38 -8.51 18.04
CA LYS A 208 -0.79 -8.95 18.82
C LYS A 208 -2.05 -9.05 17.97
N MET A 209 -2.25 -8.13 17.04
CA MET A 209 -3.39 -8.14 16.12
C MET A 209 -3.32 -9.29 15.10
N THR A 210 -2.10 -9.69 14.69
CA THR A 210 -1.89 -10.75 13.67
C THR A 210 -1.78 -12.14 14.29
N LEU A 211 -1.18 -12.30 15.48
CA LEU A 211 -0.93 -13.59 16.13
C LEU A 211 -2.03 -14.01 17.11
N ASN A 212 -2.89 -13.11 17.58
CA ASN A 212 -4.05 -13.47 18.41
C ASN A 212 -5.24 -13.96 17.57
N ARG A 213 -4.98 -14.42 16.37
CA ARG A 213 -5.89 -15.17 15.50
C ARG A 213 -5.34 -16.57 15.25
#